data_50047d1544af80a32b10528b96e7d56b
#
_entry.id   50047d1544af80a32b10528b96e7d56b
#
_cell.length_a   1.000
_cell.length_b   1.000
_cell.length_c   1.000
_cell.angle_alpha   90.00
_cell.angle_beta   90.00
_cell.angle_gamma   90.00
#
_symmetry.space_group_name_H-M   'P 1'
#
loop_
_entity.id
_entity.type
_entity.pdbx_description
1 polymer ?
#
loop_
_entity_poly.entity_id
_entity_poly.type
_entity_poly.pdbx_seq_one_letter_code
_entity_poly.pdbx_strand_id
1 'polypeptide(L)'
;VRTAILTQKTFSDILDLQYTRKYTISGPGGQNLVDAYITNNVSLELPGVHGRGHAMLVLGQDYLELRNYLGTDVHGILGYELFSRFIIQVDYEKKMLTLMLPEKFRKHRRFQALPISIEDTKPYIIIPIVFENGTTMNAKLLIDSGASHGLMLEPTSDSIIQVPKNAVSSLLGRGLGGEIV
;
A
#
# COMPACT_ATOMS: atom_id res chain seq x y z
N VAL A 1 -1.55 4.20 -0.69
CA VAL A 1 -2.27 5.03 0.32
C VAL A 1 -1.48 6.31 0.56
N ARG A 2 -2.12 7.50 0.48
CA ARG A 2 -1.45 8.80 0.65
C ARG A 2 -1.15 9.08 2.13
N THR A 3 -2.16 9.03 2.96
CA THR A 3 -2.08 9.29 4.41
C THR A 3 -2.29 8.00 5.20
N ALA A 4 -2.02 8.01 6.50
CA ALA A 4 -2.31 6.86 7.35
C ALA A 4 -3.81 6.54 7.35
N ILE A 5 -4.14 5.26 7.41
CA ILE A 5 -5.52 4.76 7.54
C ILE A 5 -5.66 4.00 8.85
N LEU A 6 -6.73 4.25 9.59
CA LEU A 6 -7.22 3.39 10.66
C LEU A 6 -8.32 2.49 10.08
N THR A 7 -8.22 1.18 10.27
CA THR A 7 -9.05 0.20 9.56
C THR A 7 -10.50 0.17 9.99
N GLN A 8 -10.83 0.71 11.16
CA GLN A 8 -12.21 0.83 11.63
C GLN A 8 -12.39 1.91 12.69
N LYS A 9 -13.60 2.46 12.70
CA LYS A 9 -14.01 3.59 13.56
C LYS A 9 -13.88 3.28 15.05
N THR A 10 -14.12 2.07 15.49
CA THR A 10 -14.05 1.67 16.90
C THR A 10 -12.71 1.98 17.55
N PHE A 11 -11.60 1.91 16.81
CA PHE A 11 -10.29 2.27 17.34
C PHE A 11 -10.15 3.78 17.55
N SER A 12 -10.70 4.59 16.65
CA SER A 12 -10.67 6.05 16.79
C SER A 12 -11.56 6.54 17.93
N ASP A 13 -12.66 5.82 18.21
CA ASP A 13 -13.54 6.13 19.34
C ASP A 13 -12.83 5.88 20.69
N ILE A 14 -12.01 4.81 20.78
CA ILE A 14 -11.15 4.56 21.96
C ILE A 14 -10.10 5.65 22.14
N LEU A 15 -9.58 6.21 21.03
CA LEU A 15 -8.58 7.27 21.03
C LEU A 15 -9.18 8.68 21.14
N ASP A 16 -10.50 8.81 21.28
CA ASP A 16 -11.27 10.06 21.30
C ASP A 16 -10.92 11.03 20.15
N LEU A 17 -10.77 10.47 18.95
CA LEU A 17 -10.42 11.26 17.77
C LEU A 17 -11.64 12.03 17.25
N GLN A 18 -11.46 13.33 17.00
CA GLN A 18 -12.51 14.19 16.46
C GLN A 18 -12.47 14.17 14.92
N TYR A 19 -13.65 14.01 14.31
CA TYR A 19 -13.75 14.00 12.83
C TYR A 19 -14.05 15.38 12.29
N THR A 20 -13.36 15.75 11.22
CA THR A 20 -13.60 17.01 10.52
C THR A 20 -14.53 16.85 9.33
N ARG A 21 -14.52 15.71 8.68
CA ARG A 21 -15.34 15.40 7.50
C ARG A 21 -15.65 13.91 7.41
N LYS A 22 -16.83 13.62 6.82
CA LYS A 22 -17.20 12.29 6.35
C LYS A 22 -17.12 12.25 4.82
N TYR A 23 -16.61 11.15 4.29
CA TYR A 23 -16.53 10.87 2.86
C TYR A 23 -17.10 9.49 2.57
N THR A 24 -17.54 9.32 1.34
CA THR A 24 -17.78 8.02 0.75
C THR A 24 -16.69 7.79 -0.28
N ILE A 25 -15.93 6.73 -0.14
CA ILE A 25 -14.78 6.41 -0.99
C ILE A 25 -14.95 5.04 -1.64
N SER A 26 -14.26 4.84 -2.74
CA SER A 26 -14.17 3.55 -3.44
C SER A 26 -12.70 3.11 -3.53
N GLY A 27 -12.49 1.87 -3.92
CA GLY A 27 -11.16 1.31 -4.12
C GLY A 27 -11.20 0.00 -4.92
N PRO A 28 -10.07 -0.67 -5.07
CA PRO A 28 -9.98 -1.94 -5.78
C PRO A 28 -10.96 -2.99 -5.22
N GLY A 29 -11.35 -3.94 -6.06
CA GLY A 29 -12.19 -5.08 -5.70
C GLY A 29 -13.67 -4.90 -6.00
N GLY A 30 -14.08 -3.88 -6.77
CA GLY A 30 -15.47 -3.69 -7.19
C GLY A 30 -15.95 -2.24 -7.12
N GLN A 31 -17.27 -2.07 -7.12
CA GLN A 31 -17.92 -0.75 -7.14
C GLN A 31 -18.51 -0.35 -5.78
N ASN A 32 -18.26 -1.10 -4.72
CA ASN A 32 -18.79 -0.76 -3.41
C ASN A 32 -18.21 0.57 -2.92
N LEU A 33 -19.10 1.37 -2.36
CA LEU A 33 -18.76 2.63 -1.71
C LEU A 33 -18.70 2.38 -0.20
N VAL A 34 -17.65 2.91 0.44
CA VAL A 34 -17.44 2.71 1.88
C VAL A 34 -17.35 4.05 2.59
N ASP A 35 -17.86 4.09 3.82
CA ASP A 35 -17.80 5.27 4.67
C ASP A 35 -16.39 5.45 5.24
N ALA A 36 -15.89 6.67 5.15
CA ALA A 36 -14.61 7.06 5.73
C ALA A 36 -14.69 8.45 6.35
N TYR A 37 -13.88 8.67 7.36
CA TYR A 37 -13.83 9.93 8.12
C TYR A 37 -12.41 10.47 8.09
N ILE A 38 -12.27 11.79 8.08
CA ILE A 38 -10.97 12.45 8.26
C ILE A 38 -10.89 12.99 9.68
N THR A 39 -9.80 12.66 10.34
CA THR A 39 -9.38 13.29 11.58
C THR A 39 -8.04 14.00 11.37
N ASN A 40 -7.81 15.10 12.05
CA ASN A 40 -6.60 15.90 11.95
C ASN A 40 -5.92 15.98 13.33
N ASN A 41 -4.70 16.52 13.34
CA ASN A 41 -3.89 16.68 14.54
C ASN A 41 -3.56 15.39 15.28
N VAL A 42 -3.48 14.28 14.54
CA VAL A 42 -3.08 12.98 15.09
C VAL A 42 -1.57 12.97 15.31
N SER A 43 -1.15 12.46 16.45
CA SER A 43 0.26 12.12 16.69
C SER A 43 0.52 10.67 16.32
N LEU A 44 1.56 10.44 15.52
CA LEU A 44 2.04 9.12 15.16
C LEU A 44 3.39 8.90 15.83
N GLU A 45 3.50 7.85 16.61
CA GLU A 45 4.72 7.50 17.33
C GLU A 45 5.22 6.14 16.90
N LEU A 46 6.47 6.10 16.45
CA LEU A 46 7.23 4.90 16.16
C LEU A 46 8.51 4.93 16.99
N PRO A 47 9.17 3.81 17.24
CA PRO A 47 10.44 3.80 17.96
C PRO A 47 11.45 4.77 17.36
N GLY A 48 11.76 5.85 18.08
CA GLY A 48 12.69 6.91 17.65
C GLY A 48 12.13 7.93 16.65
N VAL A 49 10.85 7.87 16.30
CA VAL A 49 10.20 8.82 15.39
C VAL A 49 8.90 9.34 15.98
N HIS A 50 8.77 10.65 16.08
CA HIS A 50 7.58 11.32 16.60
C HIS A 50 7.03 12.27 15.54
N GLY A 51 5.84 11.99 15.03
CA GLY A 51 5.11 12.85 14.09
C GLY A 51 3.92 13.52 14.77
N ARG A 52 3.68 14.80 14.49
CA ARG A 52 2.53 15.54 15.02
C ARG A 52 1.76 16.23 13.89
N GLY A 53 0.49 16.49 14.14
CA GLY A 53 -0.34 17.24 13.20
C GLY A 53 -0.71 16.49 11.94
N HIS A 54 -0.72 15.15 11.99
CA HIS A 54 -1.07 14.34 10.82
C HIS A 54 -2.59 14.31 10.60
N ALA A 55 -2.98 14.26 9.33
CA ALA A 55 -4.32 13.84 8.95
C ALA A 55 -4.36 12.32 8.85
N MET A 56 -5.46 11.71 9.26
CA MET A 56 -5.67 10.26 9.14
C MET A 56 -7.05 9.97 8.59
N LEU A 57 -7.14 8.99 7.72
CA LEU A 57 -8.39 8.42 7.25
C LEU A 57 -8.83 7.32 8.21
N VAL A 58 -10.08 7.36 8.64
CA VAL A 58 -10.69 6.34 9.51
C VAL A 58 -11.80 5.67 8.73
N LEU A 59 -11.72 4.36 8.52
CA LEU A 59 -12.80 3.61 7.88
C LEU A 59 -13.96 3.39 8.86
N GLY A 60 -15.19 3.46 8.35
CA GLY A 60 -16.39 3.32 9.16
C GLY A 60 -16.51 1.95 9.85
N GLN A 61 -16.00 0.92 9.18
CA GLN A 61 -15.89 -0.45 9.69
C GLN A 61 -14.71 -1.14 9.00
N ASP A 62 -14.38 -2.37 9.41
CA ASP A 62 -13.31 -3.15 8.79
C ASP A 62 -13.76 -3.72 7.43
N TYR A 63 -13.63 -2.90 6.39
CA TYR A 63 -13.92 -3.30 5.01
C TYR A 63 -12.83 -4.17 4.39
N LEU A 64 -11.61 -4.10 4.90
CA LEU A 64 -10.44 -4.76 4.32
C LEU A 64 -10.27 -6.18 4.83
N GLU A 65 -10.78 -6.47 6.03
CA GLU A 65 -10.71 -7.79 6.68
C GLU A 65 -9.28 -8.39 6.66
N LEU A 66 -8.27 -7.54 6.87
CA LEU A 66 -6.86 -7.90 6.72
C LEU A 66 -6.46 -9.09 7.60
N ARG A 67 -7.10 -9.26 8.74
CA ARG A 67 -6.89 -10.41 9.63
C ARG A 67 -7.10 -11.75 8.92
N ASN A 68 -8.11 -11.85 8.05
CA ASN A 68 -8.44 -13.08 7.33
C ASN A 68 -7.33 -13.51 6.37
N TYR A 69 -6.57 -12.56 5.85
CA TYR A 69 -5.47 -12.81 4.90
C TYR A 69 -4.09 -12.89 5.56
N LEU A 70 -3.87 -12.11 6.62
CA LEU A 70 -2.56 -11.99 7.26
C LEU A 70 -2.42 -12.86 8.52
N GLY A 71 -3.54 -13.39 9.04
CA GLY A 71 -3.55 -14.21 10.25
C GLY A 71 -3.23 -13.44 11.55
N THR A 72 -3.18 -12.11 11.47
CA THR A 72 -2.92 -11.24 12.62
C THR A 72 -3.78 -9.98 12.53
N ASP A 73 -4.05 -9.35 13.67
CA ASP A 73 -4.81 -8.12 13.71
C ASP A 73 -4.00 -6.97 13.10
N VAL A 74 -4.62 -6.26 12.17
CA VAL A 74 -4.07 -5.06 11.54
C VAL A 74 -5.03 -3.90 11.76
N HIS A 75 -4.61 -2.95 12.58
CA HIS A 75 -5.46 -1.84 12.99
C HIS A 75 -5.28 -0.59 12.13
N GLY A 76 -4.23 -0.54 11.32
CA GLY A 76 -3.95 0.60 10.45
C GLY A 76 -2.94 0.33 9.36
N ILE A 77 -2.86 1.25 8.41
CA ILE A 77 -1.93 1.23 7.29
C ILE A 77 -1.17 2.54 7.27
N LEU A 78 0.14 2.48 7.25
CA LEU A 78 0.99 3.66 7.05
C LEU A 78 1.22 3.88 5.55
N GLY A 79 1.04 5.10 5.09
CA GLY A 79 1.08 5.44 3.68
C GLY A 79 2.29 6.25 3.25
N TYR A 80 2.18 6.86 2.07
CA TYR A 80 3.21 7.66 1.43
C TYR A 80 3.79 8.75 2.33
N GLU A 81 3.01 9.30 3.24
CA GLU A 81 3.45 10.37 4.14
C GLU A 81 4.66 9.96 5.00
N LEU A 82 4.73 8.68 5.42
CA LEU A 82 5.90 8.12 6.09
C LEU A 82 7.05 7.87 5.08
N PHE A 83 6.73 7.20 3.96
CA PHE A 83 7.73 6.82 2.95
C PHE A 83 8.41 8.01 2.27
N SER A 84 7.73 9.16 2.19
CA SER A 84 8.30 10.38 1.59
C SER A 84 9.32 11.11 2.47
N ARG A 85 9.36 10.80 3.76
CA ARG A 85 10.21 11.51 4.76
C ARG A 85 11.48 10.76 5.11
N PHE A 86 11.51 9.44 4.89
CA PHE A 86 12.60 8.57 5.31
C PHE A 86 13.08 7.69 4.16
N ILE A 87 14.33 7.29 4.24
CA ILE A 87 14.80 6.11 3.53
C ILE A 87 14.44 4.91 4.38
N ILE A 88 13.69 3.99 3.79
CA ILE A 88 13.15 2.83 4.48
C ILE A 88 13.89 1.58 4.00
N GLN A 89 14.51 0.88 4.94
CA GLN A 89 15.11 -0.41 4.68
C GLN A 89 14.23 -1.50 5.29
N VAL A 90 13.82 -2.45 4.47
CA VAL A 90 13.06 -3.63 4.89
C VAL A 90 13.98 -4.84 4.84
N ASP A 91 14.18 -5.47 5.98
CA ASP A 91 14.93 -6.72 6.12
C ASP A 91 13.95 -7.84 6.46
N TYR A 92 13.55 -8.62 5.47
CA TYR A 92 12.57 -9.68 5.63
C TYR A 92 13.10 -10.88 6.45
N GLU A 93 14.40 -11.13 6.40
CA GLU A 93 15.02 -12.22 7.18
C GLU A 93 15.00 -11.89 8.68
N LYS A 94 15.39 -10.68 9.03
CA LYS A 94 15.40 -10.19 10.41
C LYS A 94 14.05 -9.68 10.89
N LYS A 95 13.07 -9.58 9.98
CA LYS A 95 11.76 -8.96 10.22
C LYS A 95 11.89 -7.54 10.80
N MET A 96 12.77 -6.75 10.21
CA MET A 96 13.14 -5.44 10.70
C MET A 96 12.88 -4.35 9.66
N LEU A 97 12.25 -3.27 10.10
CA LEU A 97 12.09 -2.05 9.34
C LEU A 97 12.97 -0.96 9.96
N THR A 98 13.85 -0.38 9.16
CA THR A 98 14.73 0.71 9.60
C THR A 98 14.37 2.00 8.87
N LEU A 99 14.10 3.05 9.63
CA LEU A 99 13.85 4.39 9.12
C LEU A 99 15.12 5.23 9.26
N MET A 100 15.58 5.80 8.17
CA MET A 100 16.80 6.62 8.13
C MET A 100 16.49 7.99 7.56
N LEU A 101 17.04 9.03 8.15
CA LEU A 101 17.00 10.36 7.54
C LEU A 101 17.84 10.36 6.25
N PRO A 102 17.34 10.98 5.16
CA PRO A 102 18.03 10.96 3.86
C PRO A 102 19.49 11.45 3.92
N GLU A 103 19.77 12.49 4.72
CA GLU A 103 21.11 13.06 4.88
C GLU A 103 22.08 12.11 5.62
N LYS A 104 21.60 11.16 6.37
CA LYS A 104 22.39 10.13 7.08
C LYS A 104 22.58 8.86 6.28
N PHE A 105 21.86 8.70 5.18
CA PHE A 105 21.92 7.49 4.38
C PHE A 105 23.25 7.39 3.61
N ARG A 106 23.83 6.21 3.64
CA ARG A 106 24.97 5.84 2.81
C ARG A 106 24.64 4.54 2.09
N LYS A 107 24.48 4.63 0.75
CA LYS A 107 24.19 3.44 -0.06
C LYS A 107 25.34 2.43 0.08
N HIS A 108 25.01 1.24 0.57
CA HIS A 108 25.96 0.16 0.61
C HIS A 108 26.30 -0.29 -0.83
N ARG A 109 27.58 -0.58 -1.11
CA ARG A 109 28.06 -0.94 -2.46
C ARG A 109 27.40 -2.18 -3.08
N ARG A 110 26.78 -3.05 -2.25
CA ARG A 110 26.05 -4.23 -2.72
C ARG A 110 24.63 -3.92 -3.18
N PHE A 111 24.10 -2.75 -2.89
CA PHE A 111 22.77 -2.37 -3.34
C PHE A 111 22.81 -1.85 -4.77
N GLN A 112 21.99 -2.41 -5.61
CA GLN A 112 21.67 -1.88 -6.92
C GLN A 112 20.64 -0.77 -6.79
N ALA A 113 20.84 0.35 -7.46
CA ALA A 113 19.86 1.42 -7.52
C ALA A 113 19.00 1.25 -8.78
N LEU A 114 17.69 1.28 -8.60
CA LEU A 114 16.73 1.31 -9.70
C LEU A 114 15.97 2.64 -9.66
N PRO A 115 15.82 3.33 -10.80
CA PRO A 115 15.05 4.57 -10.86
C PRO A 115 13.56 4.27 -10.66
N ILE A 116 12.88 5.12 -9.90
CA ILE A 116 11.43 5.10 -9.73
C ILE A 116 10.85 6.47 -10.06
N SER A 117 9.59 6.51 -10.49
CA SER A 117 8.80 7.74 -10.58
C SER A 117 7.76 7.76 -9.47
N ILE A 118 7.47 8.96 -8.94
CA ILE A 118 6.36 9.17 -8.00
C ILE A 118 5.27 9.92 -8.74
N GLU A 119 4.13 9.29 -8.92
CA GLU A 119 2.98 9.87 -9.61
C GLU A 119 1.76 9.77 -8.69
N ASP A 120 1.15 10.90 -8.38
CA ASP A 120 0.04 10.97 -7.44
C ASP A 120 0.28 10.18 -6.13
N THR A 121 1.45 10.40 -5.53
CA THR A 121 1.91 9.72 -4.29
C THR A 121 2.08 8.20 -4.40
N LYS A 122 2.14 7.65 -5.60
CA LYS A 122 2.35 6.23 -5.89
C LYS A 122 3.72 6.03 -6.52
N PRO A 123 4.54 5.10 -6.03
CA PRO A 123 5.84 4.78 -6.60
C PRO A 123 5.69 3.79 -7.77
N TYR A 124 6.27 4.13 -8.92
CA TYR A 124 6.30 3.27 -10.09
C TYR A 124 7.73 2.98 -10.53
N ILE A 125 7.91 1.77 -11.04
CA ILE A 125 9.15 1.34 -11.69
C ILE A 125 8.83 0.86 -13.11
N ILE A 126 9.75 1.10 -14.05
CA ILE A 126 9.65 0.54 -15.39
C ILE A 126 10.71 -0.56 -15.51
N ILE A 127 10.26 -1.79 -15.77
CA ILE A 127 11.13 -2.95 -15.95
C ILE A 127 10.72 -3.77 -17.18
N PRO A 128 11.69 -4.39 -17.87
CA PRO A 128 11.37 -5.34 -18.96
C PRO A 128 10.80 -6.63 -18.38
N ILE A 129 9.68 -7.07 -18.93
CA ILE A 129 9.07 -8.39 -18.68
C ILE A 129 9.24 -9.22 -19.94
N VAL A 130 9.80 -10.41 -19.81
CA VAL A 130 9.94 -11.38 -20.89
C VAL A 130 8.89 -12.47 -20.70
N PHE A 131 8.01 -12.62 -21.67
CA PHE A 131 7.00 -13.66 -21.68
C PHE A 131 7.59 -14.99 -22.20
N GLU A 132 6.91 -16.10 -21.92
CA GLU A 132 7.32 -17.45 -22.31
C GLU A 132 7.56 -17.58 -23.83
N ASN A 133 6.79 -16.87 -24.63
CA ASN A 133 6.93 -16.83 -26.11
C ASN A 133 8.12 -15.98 -26.58
N GLY A 134 8.96 -15.46 -25.68
CA GLY A 134 10.10 -14.59 -25.99
C GLY A 134 9.75 -13.12 -26.24
N THR A 135 8.48 -12.75 -26.25
CA THR A 135 8.08 -11.34 -26.39
C THR A 135 8.49 -10.56 -25.15
N THR A 136 9.00 -9.34 -25.34
CA THR A 136 9.40 -8.46 -24.24
C THR A 136 8.57 -7.19 -24.27
N MET A 137 8.11 -6.74 -23.10
CA MET A 137 7.48 -5.45 -22.90
C MET A 137 8.13 -4.69 -21.73
N ASN A 138 8.18 -3.37 -21.82
CA ASN A 138 8.54 -2.52 -20.68
C ASN A 138 7.28 -2.21 -19.86
N ALA A 139 7.12 -2.89 -18.74
CA ALA A 139 5.96 -2.71 -17.87
C ALA A 139 6.22 -1.60 -16.85
N LYS A 140 5.27 -0.66 -16.73
CA LYS A 140 5.22 0.31 -15.65
C LYS A 140 4.43 -0.29 -14.49
N LEU A 141 5.12 -0.62 -13.42
CA LEU A 141 4.56 -1.34 -12.27
C LEU A 141 4.51 -0.45 -11.05
N LEU A 142 3.40 -0.50 -10.32
CA LEU A 142 3.28 0.07 -8.98
C LEU A 142 4.06 -0.78 -7.99
N ILE A 143 4.92 -0.14 -7.20
CA ILE A 143 5.60 -0.80 -6.08
C ILE A 143 4.66 -0.78 -4.88
N ASP A 144 4.16 -1.94 -4.48
CA ASP A 144 3.25 -2.08 -3.34
C ASP A 144 3.80 -3.10 -2.33
N SER A 145 4.33 -2.59 -1.21
CA SER A 145 4.84 -3.45 -0.13
C SER A 145 3.73 -4.14 0.68
N GLY A 146 2.47 -3.76 0.47
CA GLY A 146 1.29 -4.39 1.08
C GLY A 146 0.70 -5.53 0.25
N ALA A 147 1.17 -5.72 -0.99
CA ALA A 147 0.70 -6.80 -1.84
C ALA A 147 1.31 -8.15 -1.42
N SER A 148 0.50 -9.20 -1.44
CA SER A 148 0.93 -10.58 -1.10
C SER A 148 1.45 -11.37 -2.30
N HIS A 149 1.28 -10.85 -3.52
CA HIS A 149 1.73 -11.48 -4.76
C HIS A 149 2.95 -10.75 -5.33
N GLY A 150 3.84 -11.50 -6.00
CA GLY A 150 5.11 -10.96 -6.50
C GLY A 150 4.96 -10.06 -7.72
N LEU A 151 3.99 -10.35 -8.59
CA LEU A 151 3.70 -9.58 -9.81
C LEU A 151 2.23 -9.73 -10.18
N MET A 152 1.59 -8.61 -10.47
CA MET A 152 0.26 -8.56 -11.05
C MET A 152 0.29 -7.75 -12.35
N LEU A 153 -0.19 -8.34 -13.43
CA LEU A 153 -0.34 -7.69 -14.73
C LEU A 153 -1.83 -7.58 -15.05
N GLU A 154 -2.24 -6.37 -15.42
CA GLU A 154 -3.62 -6.10 -15.82
C GLU A 154 -3.77 -6.33 -17.35
N PRO A 155 -4.53 -7.36 -17.80
CA PRO A 155 -4.66 -7.69 -19.22
C PRO A 155 -5.24 -6.55 -20.06
N THR A 156 -6.02 -5.67 -19.45
CA THR A 156 -6.63 -4.53 -20.15
C THR A 156 -5.66 -3.36 -20.38
N SER A 157 -4.49 -3.39 -19.74
CA SER A 157 -3.49 -2.33 -19.84
C SER A 157 -2.65 -2.38 -21.11
N ASP A 158 -2.44 -3.59 -21.67
CA ASP A 158 -1.70 -3.78 -22.92
C ASP A 158 -2.14 -5.08 -23.60
N SER A 159 -2.31 -5.04 -24.91
CA SER A 159 -2.73 -6.18 -25.75
C SER A 159 -1.74 -7.36 -25.77
N ILE A 160 -0.48 -7.11 -25.40
CA ILE A 160 0.54 -8.16 -25.25
C ILE A 160 0.23 -9.05 -24.04
N ILE A 161 -0.42 -8.53 -23.01
CA ILE A 161 -0.76 -9.28 -21.81
C ILE A 161 -1.98 -10.14 -22.09
N GLN A 162 -1.76 -11.42 -22.28
CA GLN A 162 -2.82 -12.39 -22.55
C GLN A 162 -2.97 -13.32 -21.36
N VAL A 163 -4.21 -13.52 -20.91
CA VAL A 163 -4.51 -14.52 -19.89
C VAL A 163 -4.31 -15.91 -20.50
N PRO A 164 -3.46 -16.78 -19.92
CA PRO A 164 -3.27 -18.14 -20.41
C PRO A 164 -4.58 -18.92 -20.44
N LYS A 165 -4.77 -19.79 -21.45
CA LYS A 165 -5.99 -20.59 -21.60
C LYS A 165 -6.27 -21.53 -20.41
N ASN A 166 -5.21 -21.91 -19.69
CA ASN A 166 -5.26 -22.77 -18.51
C ASN A 166 -5.14 -21.96 -17.19
N ALA A 167 -5.38 -20.63 -17.23
CA ALA A 167 -5.37 -19.82 -16.04
C ALA A 167 -6.46 -20.28 -15.05
N VAL A 168 -6.11 -20.23 -13.77
CA VAL A 168 -7.02 -20.55 -12.66
C VAL A 168 -7.40 -19.25 -11.98
N SER A 169 -8.70 -19.04 -11.81
CA SER A 169 -9.20 -17.91 -11.02
C SER A 169 -9.01 -18.20 -9.54
N SER A 170 -8.49 -17.25 -8.80
CA SER A 170 -8.25 -17.37 -7.36
C SER A 170 -8.48 -16.05 -6.65
N LEU A 171 -9.00 -16.10 -5.43
CA LEU A 171 -9.12 -14.94 -4.58
C LEU A 171 -7.73 -14.45 -4.18
N LEU A 172 -7.37 -13.24 -4.60
CA LEU A 172 -6.07 -12.61 -4.29
C LEU A 172 -6.10 -11.81 -3.00
N GLY A 173 -7.27 -11.33 -2.61
CA GLY A 173 -7.43 -10.50 -1.44
C GLY A 173 -8.70 -9.67 -1.46
N ARG A 174 -8.75 -8.64 -0.62
CA ARG A 174 -9.88 -7.73 -0.51
C ARG A 174 -9.42 -6.27 -0.52
N GLY A 175 -10.00 -5.48 -1.39
CA GLY A 175 -9.85 -4.04 -1.41
C GLY A 175 -11.07 -3.33 -0.82
N LEU A 176 -11.07 -2.00 -0.84
CA LEU A 176 -12.21 -1.23 -0.33
C LEU A 176 -13.50 -1.47 -1.15
N GLY A 177 -13.37 -1.78 -2.44
CA GLY A 177 -14.49 -2.05 -3.33
C GLY A 177 -15.05 -3.48 -3.21
N GLY A 178 -14.34 -4.40 -2.57
CA GLY A 178 -14.71 -5.81 -2.46
C GLY A 178 -13.56 -6.77 -2.70
N GLU A 179 -13.88 -8.01 -3.07
CA GLU A 179 -12.89 -9.04 -3.35
C GLU A 179 -12.12 -8.77 -4.66
N ILE A 180 -10.85 -9.16 -4.67
CA ILE A 180 -9.96 -9.07 -5.82
C ILE A 180 -9.65 -10.51 -6.25
N VAL A 181 -10.03 -10.84 -7.48
CA VAL A 181 -9.88 -12.18 -8.07
C VAL A 181 -8.93 -12.11 -9.27
#